data_0c96db7e694eb2723ab7f13cc0ccd5e5
#
_entry.id   0c96db7e694eb2723ab7f13cc0ccd5e5
#
_cell.length_a   1.000
_cell.length_b   1.000
_cell.length_c   1.000
_cell.angle_alpha   90.00
_cell.angle_beta   90.00
_cell.angle_gamma   90.00
#
_symmetry.space_group_name_H-M   'P 1'
#
loop_
_entity.id
_entity.type
_entity.pdbx_description
1 polymer ?
#
loop_
_entity_poly.entity_id
_entity_poly.type
_entity_poly.pdbx_seq_one_letter_code
_entity_poly.pdbx_strand_id
1 'polypeptide(L)'
;MKNQNLLALLFIVFCSIFNLSSNFSFAQRIHSQSVSSKIESVTAFRTRGQITRIAQAKLKAGKNEIILTGLSPKLIENSVQLAANSNQITIFSVQPTITSRRNPKAWSVSQKKIDSLQEARLLKTELFDKEYTLNNEEKLLIENQKISSQTRPLTPTELAEMADFVRKRVTTVRTEKRKLKQMQEENNRQIARLQNDISRMLNQKLYTNSDLVVDTPAGEVIVSLEAKADIEVEFVLQFLVSDVSWNPIYDFRAEEIGKPMEISYRAHVKQTTGIDWKDINLTLSTADPTQSTEIPDFYAEHLKIFVPKEAEPQEEIQLTEEEIAMGFTQDDLGGFGGGDDWGSAAGWEEESQSISDYTKTKETALAAEFEISLPYTILSDGRKQLVEVSKMEIETDYQYTVFAGKNKEGFLMANLIDWQQYQLVSGDVNIYFENKFVGKTQLNTQRLGDTLAVSLGKDSRIVAERITLKDKNKRKFIGSNIKESKTFEIVVKNNLNRKVSVEIIDQIPLSMDSRIEVETENLSGAELFVSTGKVVWKTEISSSNSKKFRLEYTLKYPKGKELESNFVETE
;
A
#
# COMPACT_ATOMS: atom_id res chain seq x y z
N MET A 1 -33.45 92.56 30.83
CA MET A 1 -33.81 91.42 29.99
C MET A 1 -32.74 90.97 28.99
N LYS A 2 -31.46 91.43 28.98
CA LYS A 2 -30.43 91.05 28.02
C LYS A 2 -29.43 89.98 28.56
N ASN A 3 -29.35 89.78 29.90
CA ASN A 3 -28.37 88.87 30.51
C ASN A 3 -28.90 87.44 30.75
N GLN A 4 -30.19 87.16 30.68
CA GLN A 4 -30.73 85.83 30.86
C GLN A 4 -30.58 84.91 29.63
N ASN A 5 -30.58 85.52 28.43
CA ASN A 5 -30.44 84.80 27.18
C ASN A 5 -28.99 84.35 26.92
N LEU A 6 -28.00 85.07 27.46
CA LEU A 6 -26.59 84.72 27.32
C LEU A 6 -26.20 83.47 28.20
N LEU A 7 -26.82 83.38 29.40
CA LEU A 7 -26.59 82.20 30.28
C LEU A 7 -27.26 80.91 29.76
N ALA A 8 -28.45 81.06 29.14
CA ALA A 8 -29.14 79.93 28.51
C ALA A 8 -28.40 79.43 27.27
N LEU A 9 -27.80 80.37 26.46
CA LEU A 9 -26.99 79.98 25.30
C LEU A 9 -25.67 79.27 25.70
N LEU A 10 -25.01 79.75 26.78
CA LEU A 10 -23.81 79.11 27.32
C LEU A 10 -24.11 77.73 27.94
N PHE A 11 -25.27 77.49 28.56
CA PHE A 11 -25.68 76.19 29.09
C PHE A 11 -26.02 75.19 27.98
N ILE A 12 -26.64 75.66 26.86
CA ILE A 12 -26.94 74.81 25.70
C ILE A 12 -25.63 74.38 24.98
N VAL A 13 -24.66 75.31 24.82
CA VAL A 13 -23.35 75.00 24.26
C VAL A 13 -22.55 74.10 25.15
N PHE A 14 -22.62 74.25 26.48
CA PHE A 14 -21.92 73.34 27.43
C PHE A 14 -22.56 71.95 27.47
N CYS A 15 -23.89 71.81 27.37
CA CYS A 15 -24.56 70.54 27.23
C CYS A 15 -24.32 69.85 25.89
N SER A 16 -24.16 70.59 24.79
CA SER A 16 -23.82 70.02 23.49
C SER A 16 -22.35 69.56 23.41
N ILE A 17 -21.43 70.21 24.13
CA ILE A 17 -20.01 69.75 24.20
C ILE A 17 -19.90 68.54 25.13
N PHE A 18 -20.73 68.41 26.18
CA PHE A 18 -20.72 67.26 27.07
C PHE A 18 -21.36 65.99 26.45
N ASN A 19 -22.25 66.13 25.46
CA ASN A 19 -22.83 65.02 24.73
C ASN A 19 -21.95 64.54 23.54
N LEU A 20 -20.92 65.28 23.15
CA LEU A 20 -19.94 64.82 22.12
C LEU A 20 -18.79 63.99 22.69
N SER A 21 -18.64 63.88 24.01
CA SER A 21 -17.52 63.16 24.65
C SER A 21 -17.83 61.72 25.07
N SER A 22 -19.02 61.17 24.76
CA SER A 22 -19.43 59.84 25.23
C SER A 22 -19.51 58.76 24.21
N ASN A 23 -18.93 58.93 23.02
CA ASN A 23 -18.80 57.86 22.00
C ASN A 23 -17.37 57.65 21.55
N PHE A 24 -16.38 57.76 22.42
CA PHE A 24 -15.12 57.08 22.19
C PHE A 24 -15.33 55.57 22.50
N SER A 25 -15.84 54.85 21.51
CA SER A 25 -15.71 53.43 21.42
C SER A 25 -14.20 53.14 21.39
N PHE A 26 -13.63 52.79 22.54
CA PHE A 26 -12.29 52.21 22.56
C PHE A 26 -12.37 50.93 21.73
N ALA A 27 -11.98 51.05 20.44
CA ALA A 27 -11.70 49.85 19.65
C ALA A 27 -10.65 49.09 20.44
N GLN A 28 -11.09 48.06 21.14
CA GLN A 28 -10.23 47.19 21.95
C GLN A 28 -9.16 46.64 21.00
N ARG A 29 -7.92 47.08 21.18
CA ARG A 29 -6.79 46.62 20.33
C ARG A 29 -6.69 45.11 20.46
N ILE A 30 -6.89 44.40 19.35
CA ILE A 30 -6.63 42.98 19.26
C ILE A 30 -5.13 42.82 19.09
N HIS A 31 -4.50 42.09 20.01
CA HIS A 31 -3.08 41.72 19.91
C HIS A 31 -2.94 40.48 19.03
N SER A 32 -2.59 40.66 17.76
CA SER A 32 -2.35 39.57 16.81
C SER A 32 -0.88 39.19 16.81
N GLN A 33 -0.56 37.88 16.92
CA GLN A 33 0.79 37.35 16.85
C GLN A 33 0.82 36.01 16.11
N SER A 34 1.91 35.79 15.36
CA SER A 34 2.18 34.49 14.72
C SER A 34 3.08 33.66 15.65
N VAL A 35 2.67 32.43 15.90
CA VAL A 35 3.34 31.51 16.83
C VAL A 35 3.71 30.22 16.08
N SER A 36 4.98 29.82 16.20
CA SER A 36 5.43 28.53 15.70
C SER A 36 5.12 27.42 16.71
N SER A 37 4.87 26.21 16.24
CA SER A 37 4.65 25.04 17.08
C SER A 37 5.60 23.89 16.70
N LYS A 38 5.93 23.04 17.66
CA LYS A 38 6.75 21.82 17.47
C LYS A 38 5.83 20.61 17.47
N ILE A 39 6.10 19.64 16.60
CA ILE A 39 5.43 18.31 16.68
C ILE A 39 6.01 17.60 17.89
N GLU A 40 5.16 17.13 18.78
CA GLU A 40 5.52 16.35 19.96
C GLU A 40 5.34 14.86 19.68
N SER A 41 4.17 14.49 19.15
CA SER A 41 3.84 13.11 18.88
C SER A 41 2.97 12.98 17.63
N VAL A 42 3.03 11.80 17.04
CA VAL A 42 2.19 11.42 15.90
C VAL A 42 1.63 10.03 16.14
N THR A 43 0.30 9.89 16.03
CA THR A 43 -0.36 8.58 15.94
C THR A 43 -0.67 8.31 14.47
N ALA A 44 -0.01 7.32 13.89
CA ALA A 44 -0.27 6.88 12.53
C ALA A 44 -1.38 5.82 12.53
N PHE A 45 -2.47 6.08 11.83
CA PHE A 45 -3.53 5.13 11.52
C PHE A 45 -3.27 4.46 10.18
N ARG A 46 -4.12 3.48 9.79
CA ARG A 46 -3.95 2.75 8.51
C ARG A 46 -4.01 3.67 7.27
N THR A 47 -4.75 4.77 7.35
CA THR A 47 -5.01 5.67 6.22
C THR A 47 -4.81 7.15 6.53
N ARG A 48 -4.53 7.52 7.80
CA ARG A 48 -4.40 8.90 8.27
C ARG A 48 -3.38 9.01 9.39
N GLY A 49 -3.07 10.25 9.81
CA GLY A 49 -2.25 10.50 10.99
C GLY A 49 -2.89 11.55 11.89
N GLN A 50 -2.78 11.39 13.21
CA GLN A 50 -3.08 12.43 14.18
C GLN A 50 -1.78 13.06 14.63
N ILE A 51 -1.66 14.37 14.48
CA ILE A 51 -0.47 15.13 14.90
C ILE A 51 -0.81 15.92 16.15
N THR A 52 0.01 15.77 17.19
CA THR A 52 -0.03 16.58 18.39
C THR A 52 1.14 17.57 18.37
N ARG A 53 0.85 18.84 18.51
CA ARG A 53 1.84 19.93 18.51
C ARG A 53 1.73 20.78 19.76
N ILE A 54 2.88 21.28 20.22
CA ILE A 54 2.97 22.21 21.33
C ILE A 54 3.41 23.58 20.82
N ALA A 55 2.71 24.63 21.28
CA ALA A 55 3.03 26.02 21.00
C ALA A 55 3.03 26.84 22.29
N GLN A 56 3.97 27.74 22.43
CA GLN A 56 4.02 28.69 23.57
C GLN A 56 3.78 30.11 23.08
N ALA A 57 2.87 30.80 23.70
CA ALA A 57 2.52 32.17 23.36
C ALA A 57 2.46 33.08 24.58
N LYS A 58 2.97 34.30 24.42
CA LYS A 58 2.88 35.38 25.42
C LYS A 58 1.66 36.23 25.10
N LEU A 59 0.65 36.17 25.95
CA LEU A 59 -0.61 36.88 25.79
C LEU A 59 -0.62 38.17 26.59
N LYS A 60 -1.26 39.18 26.06
CA LYS A 60 -1.56 40.43 26.75
C LYS A 60 -2.95 40.39 27.38
N ALA A 61 -3.14 41.11 28.44
CA ALA A 61 -4.47 41.27 29.04
C ALA A 61 -5.46 41.79 28.01
N GLY A 62 -6.64 41.17 27.90
CA GLY A 62 -7.68 41.47 26.94
C GLY A 62 -7.68 40.55 25.71
N LYS A 63 -8.19 41.05 24.58
CA LYS A 63 -8.38 40.26 23.36
C LYS A 63 -7.07 40.03 22.64
N ASN A 64 -6.80 38.76 22.34
CA ASN A 64 -5.65 38.30 21.57
C ASN A 64 -6.12 37.45 20.38
N GLU A 65 -5.34 37.50 19.30
CA GLU A 65 -5.44 36.62 18.16
C GLU A 65 -4.10 35.92 17.96
N ILE A 66 -4.09 34.60 17.97
CA ILE A 66 -2.89 33.80 17.74
C ILE A 66 -3.05 33.09 16.41
N ILE A 67 -2.02 33.18 15.56
CA ILE A 67 -1.95 32.44 14.31
C ILE A 67 -0.89 31.36 14.46
N LEU A 68 -1.33 30.10 14.65
CA LEU A 68 -0.44 28.95 14.68
C LEU A 68 -0.04 28.58 13.25
N THR A 69 1.23 28.72 12.94
CA THR A 69 1.76 28.57 11.58
C THR A 69 2.64 27.33 11.41
N GLY A 70 2.93 26.98 10.15
CA GLY A 70 3.80 25.84 9.82
C GLY A 70 3.11 24.50 10.05
N LEU A 71 1.80 24.46 9.87
CA LEU A 71 1.02 23.23 9.94
C LEU A 71 0.96 22.55 8.57
N SER A 72 0.62 21.26 8.57
CA SER A 72 0.48 20.48 7.36
C SER A 72 -0.60 21.06 6.43
N PRO A 73 -0.32 21.20 5.12
CA PRO A 73 -1.35 21.53 4.15
C PRO A 73 -2.39 20.41 3.95
N LYS A 74 -2.13 19.23 4.50
CA LYS A 74 -3.02 18.06 4.49
C LYS A 74 -3.86 17.94 5.76
N LEU A 75 -3.92 19.01 6.56
CA LEU A 75 -4.75 19.12 7.76
C LEU A 75 -6.23 18.96 7.39
N ILE A 76 -6.94 18.17 8.20
CA ILE A 76 -8.39 17.97 8.08
C ILE A 76 -9.06 18.97 9.02
N GLU A 77 -9.71 20.00 8.46
CA GLU A 77 -10.20 21.17 9.20
C GLU A 77 -11.12 20.80 10.38
N ASN A 78 -12.06 19.89 10.14
CA ASN A 78 -13.06 19.49 11.17
C ASN A 78 -12.46 18.65 12.32
N SER A 79 -11.19 18.27 12.24
CA SER A 79 -10.51 17.46 13.26
C SER A 79 -9.69 18.28 14.25
N VAL A 80 -9.61 19.59 14.05
CA VAL A 80 -8.75 20.47 14.85
C VAL A 80 -9.30 20.63 16.25
N GLN A 81 -8.47 20.30 17.23
CA GLN A 81 -8.74 20.48 18.65
C GLN A 81 -7.61 21.29 19.28
N LEU A 82 -7.94 22.27 20.10
CA LEU A 82 -6.99 23.10 20.81
C LEU A 82 -7.30 23.10 22.30
N ALA A 83 -6.31 22.75 23.08
CA ALA A 83 -6.32 22.87 24.54
C ALA A 83 -5.27 23.88 24.99
N ALA A 84 -5.48 24.51 26.12
CA ALA A 84 -4.54 25.44 26.73
C ALA A 84 -4.33 25.10 28.20
N ASN A 85 -3.09 25.18 28.65
CA ASN A 85 -2.71 24.89 30.03
C ASN A 85 -2.89 26.12 30.93
N SER A 86 -4.09 26.74 30.92
CA SER A 86 -4.42 27.88 31.79
C SER A 86 -5.92 28.10 31.90
N ASN A 87 -6.38 28.37 33.10
CA ASN A 87 -7.75 28.81 33.40
C ASN A 87 -7.93 30.34 33.32
N GLN A 88 -6.87 31.09 33.04
CA GLN A 88 -6.88 32.54 32.91
C GLN A 88 -7.19 33.04 31.49
N ILE A 89 -7.47 32.12 30.57
CA ILE A 89 -7.83 32.42 29.19
C ILE A 89 -9.21 31.87 28.83
N THR A 90 -9.87 32.53 27.89
CA THR A 90 -11.11 32.06 27.29
C THR A 90 -10.94 32.03 25.79
N ILE A 91 -11.03 30.85 25.17
CA ILE A 91 -10.95 30.66 23.71
C ILE A 91 -12.35 30.88 23.15
N PHE A 92 -12.48 31.78 22.18
CA PHE A 92 -13.75 32.12 21.50
C PHE A 92 -13.92 31.35 20.22
N SER A 93 -12.84 31.23 19.42
CA SER A 93 -12.89 30.52 18.15
C SER A 93 -11.54 29.90 17.79
N VAL A 94 -11.60 28.77 17.11
CA VAL A 94 -10.45 28.07 16.50
C VAL A 94 -10.82 27.86 15.03
N GLN A 95 -10.10 28.51 14.12
CA GLN A 95 -10.39 28.51 12.69
C GLN A 95 -9.19 27.97 11.92
N PRO A 96 -9.22 26.71 11.51
CA PRO A 96 -8.21 26.16 10.61
C PRO A 96 -8.38 26.74 9.21
N THR A 97 -7.28 26.98 8.54
CA THR A 97 -7.27 27.46 7.15
C THR A 97 -6.04 26.95 6.42
N ILE A 98 -6.15 26.78 5.12
CA ILE A 98 -5.01 26.45 4.26
C ILE A 98 -4.68 27.69 3.45
N THR A 99 -3.54 28.27 3.71
CA THR A 99 -3.06 29.49 3.04
C THR A 99 -1.95 29.14 2.07
N SER A 100 -1.87 29.88 0.97
CA SER A 100 -0.75 29.79 0.04
C SER A 100 0.25 30.92 0.36
N ARG A 101 1.38 30.56 0.97
CA ARG A 101 2.43 31.55 1.26
C ARG A 101 3.60 31.39 0.32
N ARG A 102 4.06 32.48 -0.29
CA ARG A 102 5.34 32.52 -1.00
C ARG A 102 6.48 32.27 -0.02
N ASN A 103 7.24 31.20 -0.23
CA ASN A 103 8.48 30.97 0.48
C ASN A 103 9.66 31.48 -0.37
N PRO A 104 10.26 32.66 -0.04
CA PRO A 104 11.32 33.24 -0.86
C PRO A 104 12.56 32.36 -1.01
N LYS A 105 12.89 31.56 0.03
CA LYS A 105 14.02 30.63 -0.01
C LYS A 105 13.72 29.39 -0.86
N ALA A 106 12.54 28.81 -0.69
CA ALA A 106 12.09 27.69 -1.51
C ALA A 106 11.96 28.09 -2.99
N TRP A 107 11.47 29.29 -3.26
CA TRP A 107 11.40 29.88 -4.58
C TRP A 107 12.75 29.92 -5.28
N SER A 108 13.79 30.49 -4.64
CA SER A 108 15.12 30.63 -5.27
C SER A 108 15.79 29.28 -5.57
N VAL A 109 15.59 28.27 -4.71
CA VAL A 109 16.11 26.92 -4.91
C VAL A 109 15.33 26.17 -5.98
N SER A 110 14.02 26.31 -5.97
CA SER A 110 13.14 25.69 -6.99
C SER A 110 13.42 26.26 -8.36
N GLN A 111 13.57 27.59 -8.48
CA GLN A 111 13.87 28.25 -9.75
C GLN A 111 15.19 27.73 -10.35
N LYS A 112 16.26 27.65 -9.57
CA LYS A 112 17.54 27.10 -10.02
C LYS A 112 17.41 25.68 -10.56
N LYS A 113 16.63 24.83 -9.90
CA LYS A 113 16.40 23.44 -10.37
C LYS A 113 15.54 23.40 -11.62
N ILE A 114 14.58 24.28 -11.76
CA ILE A 114 13.75 24.42 -12.97
C ILE A 114 14.62 24.85 -14.15
N ASP A 115 15.48 25.86 -13.95
CA ASP A 115 16.41 26.33 -14.97
C ASP A 115 17.35 25.18 -15.41
N SER A 116 17.93 24.45 -14.45
CA SER A 116 18.76 23.26 -14.74
C SER A 116 17.99 22.15 -15.48
N LEU A 117 16.71 21.96 -15.19
CA LEU A 117 15.87 21.01 -15.92
C LEU A 117 15.60 21.46 -17.37
N GLN A 118 15.41 22.75 -17.57
CA GLN A 118 15.24 23.31 -18.93
C GLN A 118 16.53 23.17 -19.73
N GLU A 119 17.69 23.48 -19.16
CA GLU A 119 19.00 23.27 -19.80
C GLU A 119 19.20 21.79 -20.18
N ALA A 120 18.90 20.87 -19.28
CA ALA A 120 19.02 19.44 -19.56
C ALA A 120 18.05 18.96 -20.66
N ARG A 121 16.86 19.55 -20.78
CA ARG A 121 15.92 19.26 -21.88
C ARG A 121 16.41 19.84 -23.22
N LEU A 122 16.98 21.03 -23.23
CA LEU A 122 17.60 21.62 -24.43
C LEU A 122 18.75 20.72 -24.92
N LEU A 123 19.64 20.33 -23.99
CA LEU A 123 20.72 19.39 -24.31
C LEU A 123 20.20 18.07 -24.86
N LYS A 124 19.07 17.55 -24.38
CA LYS A 124 18.44 16.33 -24.93
C LYS A 124 18.08 16.51 -26.41
N THR A 125 17.53 17.67 -26.78
CA THR A 125 17.18 17.97 -28.17
C THR A 125 18.44 18.05 -29.05
N GLU A 126 19.47 18.74 -28.58
CA GLU A 126 20.75 18.84 -29.31
C GLU A 126 21.40 17.47 -29.53
N LEU A 127 21.38 16.61 -28.51
CA LEU A 127 21.91 15.25 -28.62
C LEU A 127 21.09 14.39 -29.61
N PHE A 128 19.79 14.59 -29.68
CA PHE A 128 18.93 13.92 -30.65
C PHE A 128 19.22 14.36 -32.09
N ASP A 129 19.38 15.67 -32.34
CA ASP A 129 19.72 16.23 -33.63
C ASP A 129 21.08 15.71 -34.12
N LYS A 130 22.05 15.61 -33.21
CA LYS A 130 23.35 15.04 -33.51
C LYS A 130 23.27 13.55 -33.83
N GLU A 131 22.42 12.79 -33.15
CA GLU A 131 22.18 11.37 -33.47
C GLU A 131 21.57 11.22 -34.86
N TYR A 132 20.59 12.05 -35.18
CA TYR A 132 19.97 12.06 -36.51
C TYR A 132 21.00 12.34 -37.60
N THR A 133 21.88 13.32 -37.39
CA THR A 133 22.98 13.65 -38.35
C THR A 133 23.93 12.49 -38.55
N LEU A 134 24.40 11.83 -37.47
CA LEU A 134 25.29 10.68 -37.53
C LEU A 134 24.63 9.44 -38.20
N ASN A 135 23.33 9.26 -37.96
CA ASN A 135 22.57 8.18 -38.60
C ASN A 135 22.46 8.39 -40.13
N ASN A 136 22.18 9.62 -40.54
CA ASN A 136 22.14 9.97 -41.97
C ASN A 136 23.50 9.82 -42.63
N GLU A 137 24.58 10.23 -41.96
CA GLU A 137 25.94 10.06 -42.48
C GLU A 137 26.30 8.57 -42.62
N GLU A 138 26.01 7.72 -41.61
CA GLU A 138 26.26 6.28 -41.69
C GLU A 138 25.48 5.66 -42.83
N LYS A 139 24.21 6.03 -43.01
CA LYS A 139 23.36 5.58 -44.11
C LYS A 139 23.94 5.96 -45.48
N LEU A 140 24.35 7.22 -45.61
CA LEU A 140 24.95 7.74 -46.84
C LEU A 140 26.25 7.00 -47.20
N LEU A 141 27.12 6.71 -46.22
CA LEU A 141 28.35 5.94 -46.43
C LEU A 141 28.08 4.50 -46.88
N ILE A 142 27.02 3.86 -46.31
CA ILE A 142 26.65 2.49 -46.67
C ILE A 142 25.99 2.43 -48.06
N GLU A 143 25.11 3.37 -48.39
CA GLU A 143 24.41 3.43 -49.67
C GLU A 143 25.40 3.71 -50.84
N ASN A 144 26.36 4.61 -50.62
CA ASN A 144 27.37 4.93 -51.63
C ASN A 144 28.34 3.77 -51.97
N GLN A 145 28.45 2.76 -51.12
CA GLN A 145 29.20 1.54 -51.44
C GLN A 145 28.61 0.81 -52.67
N LYS A 146 27.34 1.03 -53.02
CA LYS A 146 26.65 0.39 -54.17
C LYS A 146 26.76 1.18 -55.48
N ILE A 147 27.08 2.48 -55.42
CA ILE A 147 27.03 3.39 -56.60
C ILE A 147 28.28 3.26 -57.48
N SER A 148 29.40 2.83 -56.93
CA SER A 148 30.69 2.75 -57.66
C SER A 148 30.73 1.73 -58.80
N SER A 149 29.69 0.91 -58.98
CA SER A 149 29.68 -0.16 -59.97
C SER A 149 28.97 0.17 -61.28
N GLN A 150 28.34 1.35 -61.41
CA GLN A 150 27.42 1.59 -62.56
C GLN A 150 27.97 2.45 -63.70
N THR A 151 29.06 3.18 -63.55
CA THR A 151 29.50 4.15 -64.61
C THR A 151 30.91 3.98 -65.11
N ARG A 152 31.86 3.36 -64.40
CA ARG A 152 33.23 3.10 -64.77
C ARG A 152 33.85 2.01 -63.93
N PRO A 153 34.60 1.02 -64.46
CA PRO A 153 35.37 0.10 -63.61
C PRO A 153 36.47 0.85 -62.87
N LEU A 154 36.47 0.68 -61.52
CA LEU A 154 37.49 1.23 -60.63
C LEU A 154 38.79 0.42 -60.78
N THR A 155 39.92 1.08 -60.73
CA THR A 155 41.21 0.41 -60.58
C THR A 155 41.37 -0.22 -59.23
N PRO A 156 42.19 -1.25 -59.01
CA PRO A 156 42.43 -1.86 -57.70
C PRO A 156 42.91 -0.86 -56.65
N THR A 157 43.66 0.15 -57.04
CA THR A 157 44.16 1.22 -56.12
C THR A 157 43.02 2.11 -55.68
N GLU A 158 42.17 2.60 -56.60
CA GLU A 158 41.00 3.43 -56.26
C GLU A 158 40.00 2.68 -55.36
N LEU A 159 39.81 1.37 -55.58
CA LEU A 159 38.98 0.53 -54.75
C LEU A 159 39.53 0.37 -53.32
N ALA A 160 40.87 0.20 -53.19
CA ALA A 160 41.53 0.10 -51.90
C ALA A 160 41.44 1.42 -51.10
N GLU A 161 41.66 2.57 -51.73
CA GLU A 161 41.56 3.89 -51.12
C GLU A 161 40.13 4.19 -50.64
N MET A 162 39.13 3.87 -51.47
CA MET A 162 37.71 4.02 -51.13
C MET A 162 37.32 3.11 -49.97
N ALA A 163 37.77 1.85 -49.97
CA ALA A 163 37.50 0.91 -48.87
C ALA A 163 38.13 1.40 -47.54
N ASP A 164 39.34 1.94 -47.59
CA ASP A 164 40.01 2.50 -46.43
C ASP A 164 39.32 3.79 -45.91
N PHE A 165 38.89 4.67 -46.79
CA PHE A 165 38.12 5.86 -46.44
C PHE A 165 36.83 5.47 -45.73
N VAL A 166 36.02 4.58 -46.33
CA VAL A 166 34.77 4.13 -45.76
C VAL A 166 34.99 3.45 -44.41
N ARG A 167 35.98 2.56 -44.30
CA ARG A 167 36.33 1.88 -43.05
C ARG A 167 36.65 2.87 -41.94
N LYS A 168 37.53 3.83 -42.21
CA LYS A 168 37.93 4.87 -41.25
C LYS A 168 36.73 5.71 -40.82
N ARG A 169 35.94 6.18 -41.79
CA ARG A 169 34.81 7.09 -41.47
C ARG A 169 33.69 6.37 -40.75
N VAL A 170 33.30 5.15 -41.14
CA VAL A 170 32.31 4.34 -40.43
C VAL A 170 32.77 4.04 -39.00
N THR A 171 34.05 3.74 -38.79
CA THR A 171 34.60 3.51 -37.45
C THR A 171 34.49 4.78 -36.57
N THR A 172 34.78 5.95 -37.15
CA THR A 172 34.65 7.25 -36.48
C THR A 172 33.19 7.50 -36.10
N VAL A 173 32.26 7.41 -37.06
CA VAL A 173 30.83 7.62 -36.82
C VAL A 173 30.29 6.69 -35.73
N ARG A 174 30.65 5.40 -35.79
CA ARG A 174 30.22 4.44 -34.76
C ARG A 174 30.81 4.74 -33.37
N THR A 175 32.01 5.28 -33.32
CA THR A 175 32.63 5.71 -32.06
C THR A 175 31.94 6.95 -31.49
N GLU A 176 31.61 7.91 -32.36
CA GLU A 176 30.85 9.11 -31.97
C GLU A 176 29.44 8.75 -31.53
N LYS A 177 28.74 7.84 -32.19
CA LYS A 177 27.42 7.35 -31.77
C LYS A 177 27.45 6.67 -30.40
N ARG A 178 28.49 5.89 -30.08
CA ARG A 178 28.64 5.29 -28.73
C ARG A 178 28.82 6.34 -27.66
N LYS A 179 29.68 7.36 -27.90
CA LYS A 179 29.86 8.49 -26.97
C LYS A 179 28.56 9.27 -26.80
N LEU A 180 27.86 9.53 -27.89
CA LEU A 180 26.59 10.23 -27.90
C LEU A 180 25.53 9.50 -27.06
N LYS A 181 25.42 8.19 -27.21
CA LYS A 181 24.50 7.35 -26.43
C LYS A 181 24.81 7.44 -24.93
N GLN A 182 26.07 7.40 -24.53
CA GLN A 182 26.46 7.59 -23.13
C GLN A 182 26.03 8.97 -22.59
N MET A 183 26.22 10.03 -23.39
CA MET A 183 25.79 11.39 -23.03
C MET A 183 24.26 11.49 -22.90
N GLN A 184 23.52 10.83 -23.80
CA GLN A 184 22.04 10.78 -23.74
C GLN A 184 21.56 10.05 -22.48
N GLU A 185 22.17 8.91 -22.13
CA GLU A 185 21.84 8.15 -20.93
C GLU A 185 22.11 8.97 -19.65
N GLU A 186 23.26 9.66 -19.55
CA GLU A 186 23.59 10.50 -18.41
C GLU A 186 22.64 11.69 -18.31
N ASN A 187 22.34 12.36 -19.42
CA ASN A 187 21.40 13.48 -19.45
C ASN A 187 19.99 13.04 -19.07
N ASN A 188 19.53 11.87 -19.53
CA ASN A 188 18.24 11.33 -19.13
C ASN A 188 18.16 11.01 -17.62
N ARG A 189 19.26 10.47 -17.04
CA ARG A 189 19.37 10.29 -15.57
C ARG A 189 19.31 11.62 -14.83
N GLN A 190 20.00 12.66 -15.36
CA GLN A 190 19.95 14.00 -14.77
C GLN A 190 18.54 14.60 -14.82
N ILE A 191 17.85 14.49 -15.95
CA ILE A 191 16.45 14.93 -16.09
C ILE A 191 15.56 14.24 -15.05
N ALA A 192 15.67 12.90 -14.92
CA ALA A 192 14.86 12.14 -13.97
C ALA A 192 15.14 12.56 -12.51
N ARG A 193 16.41 12.78 -12.14
CA ARG A 193 16.79 13.29 -10.81
C ARG A 193 16.18 14.67 -10.54
N LEU A 194 16.33 15.60 -11.49
CA LEU A 194 15.79 16.96 -11.35
C LEU A 194 14.26 16.97 -11.27
N GLN A 195 13.58 16.15 -12.07
CA GLN A 195 12.12 15.99 -12.00
C GLN A 195 11.66 15.45 -10.65
N ASN A 196 12.33 14.41 -10.13
CA ASN A 196 12.03 13.85 -8.82
C ASN A 196 12.28 14.88 -7.71
N ASP A 197 13.37 15.61 -7.79
CA ASP A 197 13.70 16.65 -6.80
C ASP A 197 12.67 17.79 -6.81
N ILE A 198 12.27 18.27 -7.99
CA ILE A 198 11.23 19.30 -8.14
C ILE A 198 9.90 18.77 -7.62
N SER A 199 9.52 17.53 -7.97
CA SER A 199 8.29 16.90 -7.48
C SER A 199 8.26 16.76 -5.97
N ARG A 200 9.41 16.40 -5.35
CA ARG A 200 9.56 16.38 -3.89
C ARG A 200 9.41 17.75 -3.25
N MET A 201 9.99 18.78 -3.89
CA MET A 201 9.93 20.15 -3.37
C MET A 201 8.52 20.74 -3.43
N LEU A 202 7.75 20.38 -4.45
CA LEU A 202 6.43 20.94 -4.71
C LEU A 202 5.28 20.11 -4.10
N ASN A 203 5.55 18.89 -3.63
CA ASN A 203 4.55 17.95 -3.12
C ASN A 203 3.32 17.78 -4.04
N GLN A 204 3.48 18.04 -5.35
CA GLN A 204 2.39 18.01 -6.32
C GLN A 204 2.84 17.65 -7.73
N LYS A 205 1.85 17.16 -8.51
CA LYS A 205 1.93 16.93 -9.94
C LYS A 205 2.51 18.13 -10.68
N LEU A 206 3.52 17.89 -11.51
CA LEU A 206 4.08 18.88 -12.44
C LEU A 206 2.99 19.53 -13.29
N TYR A 207 2.69 20.80 -13.05
CA TYR A 207 1.93 21.61 -13.98
C TYR A 207 2.85 22.07 -15.12
N THR A 208 2.45 21.78 -16.34
CA THR A 208 3.21 22.04 -17.57
C THR A 208 2.94 23.43 -18.14
N ASN A 209 2.80 24.49 -17.38
CA ASN A 209 2.63 25.83 -17.94
C ASN A 209 3.38 26.93 -17.21
N SER A 210 3.74 27.94 -17.96
CA SER A 210 4.75 29.00 -17.80
C SER A 210 4.62 29.97 -16.62
N ASP A 211 3.67 29.80 -15.72
CA ASP A 211 3.47 30.67 -14.56
C ASP A 211 3.65 29.90 -13.24
N LEU A 212 4.87 29.40 -13.04
CA LEU A 212 5.26 28.73 -11.79
C LEU A 212 5.45 29.75 -10.65
N VAL A 213 4.34 30.25 -10.14
CA VAL A 213 4.29 30.84 -8.81
C VAL A 213 4.24 29.67 -7.83
N VAL A 214 5.37 29.36 -7.16
CA VAL A 214 5.44 28.31 -6.14
C VAL A 214 4.86 28.90 -4.85
N ASP A 215 3.55 28.96 -4.78
CA ASP A 215 2.86 29.14 -3.53
C ASP A 215 2.80 27.76 -2.86
N THR A 216 3.62 27.57 -1.85
CA THR A 216 3.54 26.34 -1.05
C THR A 216 2.34 26.45 -0.12
N PRO A 217 1.33 25.58 -0.27
CA PRO A 217 0.23 25.56 0.67
C PRO A 217 0.76 25.23 2.08
N ALA A 218 0.30 25.97 3.07
CA ALA A 218 0.61 25.76 4.48
C ALA A 218 -0.67 25.81 5.29
N GLY A 219 -0.83 24.88 6.20
CA GLY A 219 -1.90 24.91 7.17
C GLY A 219 -1.62 25.98 8.25
N GLU A 220 -2.65 26.67 8.67
CA GLU A 220 -2.64 27.63 9.77
C GLU A 220 -3.89 27.46 10.61
N VAL A 221 -3.79 27.80 11.89
CA VAL A 221 -4.96 27.84 12.79
C VAL A 221 -5.01 29.22 13.45
N ILE A 222 -6.08 29.94 13.19
CA ILE A 222 -6.34 31.27 13.78
C ILE A 222 -7.16 31.04 15.05
N VAL A 223 -6.66 31.52 16.18
CA VAL A 223 -7.28 31.37 17.49
C VAL A 223 -7.61 32.74 18.06
N SER A 224 -8.88 33.02 18.27
CA SER A 224 -9.34 34.24 18.97
C SER A 224 -9.60 33.89 20.43
N LEU A 225 -8.99 34.62 21.32
CA LEU A 225 -9.08 34.37 22.76
C LEU A 225 -8.96 35.67 23.59
N GLU A 226 -9.33 35.59 24.85
CA GLU A 226 -9.16 36.66 25.83
C GLU A 226 -8.34 36.16 27.01
N ALA A 227 -7.36 36.95 27.45
CA ALA A 227 -6.55 36.69 28.61
C ALA A 227 -6.91 37.69 29.73
N LYS A 228 -7.05 37.20 30.98
CA LYS A 228 -7.37 38.04 32.14
C LYS A 228 -6.21 38.92 32.58
N ALA A 229 -4.98 38.51 32.26
CA ALA A 229 -3.73 39.22 32.60
C ALA A 229 -2.67 38.89 31.53
N ASP A 230 -1.54 39.62 31.56
CA ASP A 230 -0.35 39.26 30.81
C ASP A 230 0.14 37.89 31.30
N ILE A 231 0.17 36.89 30.42
CA ILE A 231 0.50 35.51 30.78
C ILE A 231 1.19 34.79 29.62
N GLU A 232 2.08 33.87 29.94
CA GLU A 232 2.64 32.89 28.96
C GLU A 232 1.84 31.60 29.06
N VAL A 233 1.31 31.10 27.95
CA VAL A 233 0.43 29.95 27.89
C VAL A 233 0.98 28.93 26.90
N GLU A 234 0.95 27.67 27.30
CA GLU A 234 1.21 26.54 26.44
C GLU A 234 -0.10 26.05 25.84
N PHE A 235 -0.09 25.88 24.53
CA PHE A 235 -1.21 25.34 23.74
C PHE A 235 -0.84 23.96 23.21
N VAL A 236 -1.75 23.02 23.38
CA VAL A 236 -1.69 21.69 22.76
C VAL A 236 -2.68 21.67 21.61
N LEU A 237 -2.16 21.55 20.39
CA LEU A 237 -2.93 21.49 19.15
C LEU A 237 -2.93 20.07 18.63
N GLN A 238 -4.10 19.47 18.43
CA GLN A 238 -4.29 18.15 17.84
C GLN A 238 -5.13 18.24 16.57
N PHE A 239 -4.74 17.52 15.53
CA PHE A 239 -5.50 17.44 14.28
C PHE A 239 -5.14 16.21 13.48
N LEU A 240 -6.08 15.76 12.64
CA LEU A 240 -5.85 14.70 11.66
C LEU A 240 -5.24 15.27 10.37
N VAL A 241 -4.41 14.45 9.74
CA VAL A 241 -3.84 14.72 8.41
C VAL A 241 -4.12 13.54 7.47
N SER A 242 -4.35 13.83 6.20
CA SER A 242 -4.37 12.82 5.14
C SER A 242 -2.95 12.44 4.70
N ASP A 243 -2.87 11.46 3.80
CA ASP A 243 -1.62 11.05 3.17
C ASP A 243 -0.57 10.49 4.15
N VAL A 244 -1.04 9.81 5.17
CA VAL A 244 -0.28 8.98 6.11
C VAL A 244 -0.82 7.57 6.04
N SER A 245 0.06 6.58 6.01
CA SER A 245 -0.34 5.19 6.10
C SER A 245 0.74 4.33 6.76
N TRP A 246 0.31 3.25 7.39
CA TRP A 246 1.23 2.21 7.79
C TRP A 246 0.66 0.82 7.49
N ASN A 247 1.56 -0.12 7.21
CA ASN A 247 1.21 -1.51 6.93
C ASN A 247 2.13 -2.44 7.72
N PRO A 248 1.59 -3.48 8.38
CA PRO A 248 2.40 -4.46 9.07
C PRO A 248 3.15 -5.33 8.07
N ILE A 249 4.34 -5.73 8.47
CA ILE A 249 5.16 -6.73 7.80
C ILE A 249 5.78 -7.61 8.88
N TYR A 250 5.75 -8.92 8.65
CA TYR A 250 6.26 -9.89 9.59
C TYR A 250 7.40 -10.69 8.98
N ASP A 251 8.39 -11.04 9.82
CA ASP A 251 9.33 -12.10 9.52
C ASP A 251 9.05 -13.26 10.48
N PHE A 252 8.58 -14.37 9.94
CA PHE A 252 8.35 -15.62 10.65
C PHE A 252 9.57 -16.50 10.49
N ARG A 253 10.26 -16.79 11.59
CA ARG A 253 11.50 -17.56 11.62
C ARG A 253 11.33 -18.83 12.42
N ALA A 254 11.35 -19.97 11.74
CA ALA A 254 11.42 -21.28 12.35
C ALA A 254 12.87 -21.78 12.26
N GLU A 255 13.59 -21.84 13.37
CA GLU A 255 14.96 -22.32 13.41
C GLU A 255 15.02 -23.84 13.24
N GLU A 256 14.13 -24.54 13.95
CA GLU A 256 14.08 -25.99 13.99
C GLU A 256 12.65 -26.47 14.23
N ILE A 257 12.30 -27.62 13.68
CA ILE A 257 11.00 -28.23 13.92
C ILE A 257 10.88 -28.67 15.39
N GLY A 258 9.81 -28.25 16.05
CA GLY A 258 9.54 -28.52 17.46
C GLY A 258 9.98 -27.43 18.42
N LYS A 259 10.55 -26.33 17.91
CA LYS A 259 10.79 -25.09 18.68
C LYS A 259 9.70 -24.06 18.43
N PRO A 260 9.46 -23.12 19.36
CA PRO A 260 8.63 -21.96 19.10
C PRO A 260 9.10 -21.18 17.86
N MET A 261 8.18 -20.53 17.17
CA MET A 261 8.47 -19.67 16.03
C MET A 261 8.76 -18.26 16.51
N GLU A 262 9.91 -17.71 16.12
CA GLU A 262 10.23 -16.31 16.33
C GLU A 262 9.49 -15.45 15.28
N ILE A 263 8.79 -14.42 15.75
CA ILE A 263 8.10 -13.46 14.89
C ILE A 263 8.66 -12.07 15.15
N SER A 264 9.27 -11.47 14.14
CA SER A 264 9.61 -10.06 14.14
C SER A 264 8.49 -9.28 13.49
N TYR A 265 7.77 -8.48 14.28
CA TYR A 265 6.69 -7.61 13.83
C TYR A 265 7.25 -6.23 13.52
N ARG A 266 7.14 -5.81 12.28
CA ARG A 266 7.59 -4.51 11.77
C ARG A 266 6.46 -3.80 11.04
N ALA A 267 6.61 -2.51 10.82
CA ALA A 267 5.65 -1.69 10.09
C ALA A 267 6.34 -0.84 9.03
N HIS A 268 5.79 -0.76 7.85
CA HIS A 268 6.14 0.23 6.86
C HIS A 268 5.28 1.48 7.08
N VAL A 269 5.88 2.55 7.57
CA VAL A 269 5.23 3.85 7.73
C VAL A 269 5.59 4.74 6.55
N LYS A 270 4.61 5.42 5.98
CA LYS A 270 4.74 6.33 4.84
C LYS A 270 3.95 7.60 5.11
N GLN A 271 4.52 8.76 4.76
CA GLN A 271 3.80 10.02 4.84
C GLN A 271 4.19 10.99 3.71
N THR A 272 3.22 11.80 3.26
CA THR A 272 3.39 12.92 2.32
C THR A 272 2.57 14.13 2.78
N THR A 273 2.65 14.42 4.09
CA THR A 273 1.86 15.49 4.73
C THR A 273 2.38 16.90 4.43
N GLY A 274 3.51 17.03 3.74
CA GLY A 274 4.17 18.31 3.46
C GLY A 274 5.09 18.80 4.58
N ILE A 275 5.16 18.09 5.71
CA ILE A 275 6.01 18.44 6.85
C ILE A 275 6.75 17.20 7.33
N ASP A 276 8.08 17.32 7.49
CA ASP A 276 8.89 16.28 8.09
C ASP A 276 8.56 16.11 9.58
N TRP A 277 8.46 14.88 10.02
CA TRP A 277 8.36 14.53 11.43
C TRP A 277 9.75 14.24 11.96
N LYS A 278 10.29 15.13 12.80
CA LYS A 278 11.66 15.04 13.33
C LYS A 278 11.61 14.84 14.83
N ASP A 279 12.29 13.78 15.27
CA ASP A 279 12.43 13.43 16.70
C ASP A 279 11.09 13.42 17.44
N ILE A 280 10.11 12.70 16.87
CA ILE A 280 8.73 12.62 17.40
C ILE A 280 8.51 11.29 18.13
N ASN A 281 7.58 11.31 19.10
CA ASN A 281 7.02 10.09 19.66
C ASN A 281 6.01 9.50 18.65
N LEU A 282 6.30 8.29 18.15
CA LEU A 282 5.46 7.62 17.17
C LEU A 282 4.58 6.57 17.83
N THR A 283 3.29 6.62 17.56
CA THR A 283 2.33 5.57 17.89
C THR A 283 1.72 5.01 16.61
N LEU A 284 1.66 3.70 16.46
CA LEU A 284 0.94 3.04 15.39
C LEU A 284 -0.38 2.52 15.95
N SER A 285 -1.50 2.86 15.32
CA SER A 285 -2.83 2.46 15.78
C SER A 285 -3.60 1.72 14.69
N THR A 286 -4.29 0.64 15.08
CA THR A 286 -5.19 -0.10 14.19
C THR A 286 -6.59 0.52 14.11
N ALA A 287 -6.87 1.55 14.92
CA ALA A 287 -8.11 2.32 14.86
C ALA A 287 -8.31 2.98 13.50
N ASP A 288 -9.55 3.16 13.13
CA ASP A 288 -9.93 4.03 12.01
C ASP A 288 -10.72 5.23 12.57
N PRO A 289 -10.10 6.42 12.68
CA PRO A 289 -10.76 7.59 13.26
C PRO A 289 -11.89 8.15 12.38
N THR A 290 -12.13 7.54 11.21
CA THR A 290 -13.16 7.96 10.26
C THR A 290 -14.27 6.93 10.05
N GLN A 291 -14.19 5.81 10.77
CA GLN A 291 -15.20 4.77 10.70
C GLN A 291 -16.56 5.32 11.18
N SER A 292 -17.61 5.04 10.41
CA SER A 292 -18.97 5.41 10.82
C SER A 292 -19.33 4.70 12.13
N THR A 293 -19.88 5.47 13.06
CA THR A 293 -20.44 4.94 14.32
C THR A 293 -21.92 4.61 14.20
N GLU A 294 -22.49 4.70 12.99
CA GLU A 294 -23.89 4.35 12.74
C GLU A 294 -24.09 2.85 12.84
N ILE A 295 -25.05 2.47 13.67
CA ILE A 295 -25.46 1.07 13.81
C ILE A 295 -26.36 0.74 12.63
N PRO A 296 -26.09 -0.35 11.87
CA PRO A 296 -26.95 -0.72 10.77
C PRO A 296 -28.34 -1.14 11.24
N ASP A 297 -29.37 -0.61 10.60
CA ASP A 297 -30.74 -1.02 10.83
C ASP A 297 -31.05 -2.34 10.12
N PHE A 298 -31.75 -3.23 10.81
CA PHE A 298 -32.25 -4.47 10.22
C PHE A 298 -33.65 -4.24 9.64
N TYR A 299 -33.75 -4.41 8.34
CA TYR A 299 -35.04 -4.43 7.64
C TYR A 299 -35.49 -5.86 7.37
N ALA A 300 -36.81 -6.07 7.36
CA ALA A 300 -37.37 -7.39 7.04
C ALA A 300 -37.03 -7.77 5.60
N GLU A 301 -36.38 -8.93 5.42
CA GLU A 301 -36.16 -9.52 4.11
C GLU A 301 -37.45 -10.16 3.60
N HIS A 302 -38.02 -9.62 2.50
CA HIS A 302 -39.19 -10.13 1.87
C HIS A 302 -38.84 -11.02 0.68
N LEU A 303 -39.01 -12.34 0.83
CA LEU A 303 -38.81 -13.30 -0.25
C LEU A 303 -39.97 -13.23 -1.23
N LYS A 304 -39.67 -13.10 -2.52
CA LYS A 304 -40.62 -13.22 -3.62
C LYS A 304 -40.18 -14.35 -4.53
N ILE A 305 -41.17 -15.15 -5.01
CA ILE A 305 -40.87 -16.12 -6.06
C ILE A 305 -40.51 -15.33 -7.33
N PHE A 306 -39.32 -15.55 -7.86
CA PHE A 306 -38.92 -15.01 -9.15
C PHE A 306 -39.72 -15.75 -10.24
N VAL A 307 -40.71 -15.09 -10.83
CA VAL A 307 -41.36 -15.54 -12.05
C VAL A 307 -40.58 -14.96 -13.22
N PRO A 308 -39.86 -15.77 -14.00
CA PRO A 308 -39.19 -15.26 -15.20
C PRO A 308 -40.23 -14.60 -16.09
N LYS A 309 -40.09 -13.32 -16.39
CA LYS A 309 -40.86 -12.65 -17.42
C LYS A 309 -40.49 -13.35 -18.73
N GLU A 310 -41.48 -13.96 -19.42
CA GLU A 310 -41.25 -14.48 -20.77
C GLU A 310 -40.55 -13.41 -21.57
N ALA A 311 -39.40 -13.76 -22.15
CA ALA A 311 -38.64 -12.84 -22.98
C ALA A 311 -39.51 -12.43 -24.15
N GLU A 312 -39.91 -11.18 -24.21
CA GLU A 312 -40.45 -10.59 -25.44
C GLU A 312 -39.40 -10.80 -26.52
N PRO A 313 -39.83 -11.20 -27.76
CA PRO A 313 -38.85 -11.38 -28.85
C PRO A 313 -38.09 -10.09 -29.03
N GLN A 314 -36.78 -10.13 -28.79
CA GLN A 314 -35.90 -9.01 -29.14
C GLN A 314 -35.95 -8.87 -30.66
N GLU A 315 -36.44 -7.73 -31.15
CA GLU A 315 -36.19 -7.30 -32.52
C GLU A 315 -34.67 -7.29 -32.75
N GLU A 316 -34.23 -8.07 -33.71
CA GLU A 316 -32.85 -8.13 -34.17
C GLU A 316 -32.46 -6.71 -34.64
N ILE A 317 -31.76 -5.98 -33.78
CA ILE A 317 -31.12 -4.71 -34.18
C ILE A 317 -29.98 -5.11 -35.11
N GLN A 318 -30.19 -4.99 -36.41
CA GLN A 318 -29.12 -5.06 -37.41
C GLN A 318 -28.22 -3.83 -37.25
N LEU A 319 -27.12 -4.00 -36.53
CA LEU A 319 -26.04 -3.02 -36.49
C LEU A 319 -25.41 -2.91 -37.88
N THR A 320 -25.35 -1.71 -38.43
CA THR A 320 -24.67 -1.44 -39.70
C THR A 320 -23.17 -1.56 -39.55
N GLU A 321 -22.46 -1.94 -40.63
CA GLU A 321 -21.00 -2.13 -40.63
C GLU A 321 -20.20 -0.89 -40.16
N GLU A 322 -20.79 0.30 -40.12
CA GLU A 322 -20.16 1.54 -39.63
C GLU A 322 -20.12 1.66 -38.10
N GLU A 323 -20.99 0.97 -37.34
CA GLU A 323 -21.00 1.01 -35.87
C GLU A 323 -20.03 0.00 -35.23
N ILE A 324 -19.52 -0.97 -36.01
CA ILE A 324 -18.52 -1.96 -35.55
C ILE A 324 -17.10 -1.37 -35.57
N ALA A 325 -16.88 -0.27 -36.29
CA ALA A 325 -15.54 0.33 -36.47
C ALA A 325 -15.09 1.30 -35.35
N MET A 326 -15.92 1.60 -34.37
CA MET A 326 -15.61 2.54 -33.29
C MET A 326 -15.62 1.91 -31.88
N GLY A 327 -15.17 0.71 -31.74
CA GLY A 327 -15.07 0.06 -30.43
C GLY A 327 -13.83 -0.78 -30.26
N PHE A 328 -13.00 -0.35 -29.30
CA PHE A 328 -11.87 -1.06 -28.69
C PHE A 328 -10.54 -1.08 -29.46
N THR A 329 -9.75 -0.05 -29.22
CA THR A 329 -8.30 -0.18 -29.26
C THR A 329 -7.82 -0.82 -27.96
N GLN A 330 -7.22 -1.98 -28.13
CA GLN A 330 -6.60 -2.80 -27.09
C GLN A 330 -5.21 -2.21 -26.76
N ASP A 331 -5.17 -1.20 -25.88
CA ASP A 331 -3.92 -0.65 -25.36
C ASP A 331 -4.14 -0.08 -23.94
N ASP A 332 -4.40 -0.97 -22.97
CA ASP A 332 -4.28 -0.65 -21.53
C ASP A 332 -4.01 -1.92 -20.70
N LEU A 333 -2.95 -2.64 -21.08
CA LEU A 333 -2.31 -3.59 -20.17
C LEU A 333 -0.88 -3.12 -19.93
N GLY A 334 -0.75 -2.09 -19.10
CA GLY A 334 0.51 -1.65 -18.53
C GLY A 334 1.09 -2.73 -17.62
N GLY A 335 2.09 -3.46 -18.11
CA GLY A 335 2.85 -4.42 -17.34
C GLY A 335 3.61 -3.73 -16.22
N PHE A 336 3.27 -4.05 -14.98
CA PHE A 336 4.08 -3.75 -13.80
C PHE A 336 5.23 -4.77 -13.71
N GLY A 337 6.35 -4.44 -14.36
CA GLY A 337 7.64 -5.07 -14.14
C GLY A 337 8.48 -4.16 -13.23
N GLY A 338 8.32 -4.26 -11.92
CA GLY A 338 9.20 -3.66 -10.92
C GLY A 338 10.16 -4.71 -10.39
N GLY A 339 11.35 -4.82 -10.98
CA GLY A 339 12.46 -5.56 -10.40
C GLY A 339 13.09 -4.72 -9.29
N ASP A 340 12.84 -5.06 -8.04
CA ASP A 340 13.56 -4.54 -6.88
C ASP A 340 14.81 -5.38 -6.67
N ASP A 341 15.94 -4.79 -7.03
CA ASP A 341 17.28 -5.29 -6.72
C ASP A 341 17.53 -5.10 -5.21
N TRP A 342 17.42 -6.18 -4.45
CA TRP A 342 17.73 -6.22 -3.02
C TRP A 342 19.16 -6.68 -2.82
N GLY A 343 20.05 -5.72 -2.66
CA GLY A 343 21.38 -5.96 -2.17
C GLY A 343 21.35 -6.73 -0.85
N SER A 344 21.93 -7.92 -0.89
CA SER A 344 22.21 -8.77 0.25
C SER A 344 23.15 -8.03 1.22
N ALA A 345 22.63 -7.57 2.34
CA ALA A 345 23.44 -7.15 3.47
C ALA A 345 23.84 -8.39 4.27
N ALA A 346 25.08 -8.80 4.10
CA ALA A 346 25.72 -9.81 4.92
C ALA A 346 25.87 -9.30 6.36
N GLY A 347 25.71 -10.22 7.31
CA GLY A 347 25.58 -10.00 8.73
C GLY A 347 26.71 -9.24 9.40
N TRP A 348 26.29 -8.46 10.37
CA TRP A 348 27.05 -8.09 11.54
C TRP A 348 26.17 -8.43 12.73
N GLU A 349 26.50 -9.52 13.42
CA GLU A 349 25.97 -9.83 14.74
C GLU A 349 26.73 -8.93 15.75
N GLU A 350 26.24 -7.73 15.96
CA GLU A 350 26.38 -7.04 17.24
C GLU A 350 25.05 -7.20 17.98
N GLU A 351 25.08 -7.63 19.24
CA GLU A 351 23.96 -7.54 20.17
C GLU A 351 23.59 -6.06 20.37
N SER A 352 22.97 -5.46 19.37
CA SER A 352 22.29 -4.18 19.52
C SER A 352 20.94 -4.47 20.15
N GLN A 353 20.64 -3.83 21.28
CA GLN A 353 19.31 -3.83 21.87
C GLN A 353 18.29 -3.52 20.78
N SER A 354 17.33 -4.43 20.58
CA SER A 354 16.30 -4.27 19.57
C SER A 354 15.37 -3.10 19.93
N ILE A 355 14.91 -2.34 18.94
CA ILE A 355 13.92 -1.28 19.14
C ILE A 355 12.62 -1.83 19.75
N SER A 356 12.32 -3.10 19.52
CA SER A 356 11.18 -3.81 20.13
C SER A 356 11.17 -3.76 21.65
N ASP A 357 12.33 -3.65 22.32
CA ASP A 357 12.44 -3.54 23.77
C ASP A 357 11.90 -2.19 24.29
N TYR A 358 11.74 -1.21 23.40
CA TYR A 358 11.23 0.12 23.67
C TYR A 358 9.80 0.35 23.17
N THR A 359 9.11 -0.69 22.69
CA THR A 359 7.73 -0.59 22.22
C THR A 359 6.79 -1.12 23.32
N LYS A 360 5.77 -0.33 23.66
CA LYS A 360 4.69 -0.72 24.56
C LYS A 360 3.42 -0.94 23.76
N THR A 361 2.90 -2.14 23.79
CA THR A 361 1.58 -2.43 23.25
C THR A 361 0.52 -2.08 24.28
N LYS A 362 -0.44 -1.27 23.88
CA LYS A 362 -1.59 -0.87 24.70
C LYS A 362 -2.86 -1.27 23.98
N GLU A 363 -3.66 -2.08 24.64
CA GLU A 363 -4.98 -2.41 24.17
C GLU A 363 -5.95 -1.30 24.58
N THR A 364 -6.59 -0.67 23.61
CA THR A 364 -7.71 0.24 23.84
C THR A 364 -9.02 -0.53 23.62
N ALA A 365 -10.14 0.03 24.03
CA ALA A 365 -11.45 -0.64 23.91
C ALA A 365 -11.82 -1.00 22.44
N LEU A 366 -11.19 -0.39 21.44
CA LEU A 366 -11.55 -0.53 20.02
C LEU A 366 -10.36 -0.88 19.11
N ALA A 367 -9.11 -0.82 19.60
CA ALA A 367 -7.94 -0.97 18.76
C ALA A 367 -6.68 -1.36 19.54
N ALA A 368 -5.70 -1.91 18.84
CA ALA A 368 -4.34 -2.05 19.35
C ALA A 368 -3.52 -0.81 19.00
N GLU A 369 -2.75 -0.31 19.97
CA GLU A 369 -1.81 0.78 19.83
C GLU A 369 -0.41 0.32 20.22
N PHE A 370 0.56 0.68 19.39
CA PHE A 370 1.97 0.35 19.57
C PHE A 370 2.73 1.66 19.79
N GLU A 371 2.99 2.01 21.05
CA GLU A 371 3.74 3.20 21.43
C GLU A 371 5.24 2.90 21.34
N ILE A 372 5.95 3.62 20.47
CA ILE A 372 7.38 3.47 20.24
C ILE A 372 8.11 4.53 21.07
N SER A 373 8.82 4.10 22.10
CA SER A 373 9.45 5.00 23.09
C SER A 373 10.69 5.73 22.55
N LEU A 374 11.29 5.25 21.46
CA LEU A 374 12.42 5.94 20.84
C LEU A 374 11.93 7.01 19.86
N PRO A 375 12.58 8.20 19.85
CA PRO A 375 12.24 9.25 18.89
C PRO A 375 12.46 8.79 17.45
N TYR A 376 11.48 9.05 16.58
CA TYR A 376 11.55 8.73 15.16
C TYR A 376 11.61 9.99 14.29
N THR A 377 12.35 9.88 13.17
CA THR A 377 12.34 10.90 12.12
C THR A 377 11.79 10.29 10.83
N ILE A 378 10.62 10.78 10.36
CA ILE A 378 9.97 10.34 9.14
C ILE A 378 9.80 11.53 8.20
N LEU A 379 10.49 11.48 7.06
CA LEU A 379 10.46 12.55 6.07
C LEU A 379 9.15 12.53 5.27
N SER A 380 8.72 13.71 4.83
CA SER A 380 7.52 13.85 3.98
C SER A 380 7.85 13.64 2.49
N ASP A 381 8.49 12.53 2.17
CA ASP A 381 8.96 12.20 0.82
C ASP A 381 8.21 11.00 0.20
N GLY A 382 7.29 10.41 0.94
CA GLY A 382 6.48 9.27 0.50
C GLY A 382 7.23 7.93 0.46
N ARG A 383 8.48 7.87 0.93
CA ARG A 383 9.20 6.61 1.07
C ARG A 383 8.68 5.81 2.26
N LYS A 384 8.68 4.50 2.11
CA LYS A 384 8.34 3.57 3.19
C LYS A 384 9.51 3.55 4.19
N GLN A 385 9.25 3.96 5.42
CA GLN A 385 10.18 3.84 6.54
C GLN A 385 9.85 2.55 7.29
N LEU A 386 10.85 1.69 7.49
CA LEU A 386 10.68 0.49 8.29
C LEU A 386 10.82 0.84 9.76
N VAL A 387 9.81 0.48 10.55
CA VAL A 387 9.75 0.68 11.99
C VAL A 387 9.60 -0.69 12.65
N GLU A 388 10.44 -1.02 13.61
CA GLU A 388 10.31 -2.25 14.40
C GLU A 388 9.23 -2.03 15.48
N VAL A 389 8.28 -2.96 15.57
CA VAL A 389 7.15 -2.87 16.49
C VAL A 389 7.37 -3.79 17.69
N SER A 390 7.58 -5.10 17.44
CA SER A 390 7.82 -6.05 18.52
C SER A 390 8.52 -7.31 17.99
N LYS A 391 9.13 -8.05 18.90
CA LYS A 391 9.69 -9.38 18.67
C LYS A 391 9.09 -10.32 19.69
N MET A 392 8.63 -11.50 19.25
CA MET A 392 7.93 -12.46 20.10
C MET A 392 8.21 -13.88 19.66
N GLU A 393 8.07 -14.81 20.58
CA GLU A 393 8.10 -16.24 20.32
C GLU A 393 6.71 -16.81 20.52
N ILE A 394 6.24 -17.61 19.55
CA ILE A 394 4.91 -18.21 19.58
C ILE A 394 5.07 -19.74 19.55
N GLU A 395 4.42 -20.41 20.50
CA GLU A 395 4.33 -21.86 20.51
C GLU A 395 3.74 -22.39 19.21
N THR A 396 4.44 -23.35 18.61
CA THR A 396 4.16 -23.78 17.23
C THR A 396 4.14 -25.29 17.15
N ASP A 397 3.05 -25.84 16.64
CA ASP A 397 2.95 -27.26 16.27
C ASP A 397 3.30 -27.45 14.79
N TYR A 398 4.14 -28.42 14.50
CA TYR A 398 4.63 -28.70 13.14
C TYR A 398 4.04 -30.00 12.62
N GLN A 399 3.39 -29.92 11.46
CA GLN A 399 2.86 -31.08 10.77
C GLN A 399 3.10 -30.98 9.26
N TYR A 400 3.02 -32.10 8.58
CA TYR A 400 2.99 -32.09 7.12
C TYR A 400 1.56 -32.13 6.62
N THR A 401 1.26 -31.34 5.60
CA THR A 401 -0.02 -31.37 4.88
C THR A 401 0.21 -31.83 3.45
N VAL A 402 -0.59 -32.80 3.01
CA VAL A 402 -0.53 -33.37 1.68
C VAL A 402 -1.86 -33.18 0.98
N PHE A 403 -1.85 -32.67 -0.23
CA PHE A 403 -3.04 -32.49 -1.07
C PHE A 403 -3.06 -33.60 -2.12
N ALA A 404 -3.75 -34.71 -1.81
CA ALA A 404 -3.81 -35.87 -2.68
C ALA A 404 -4.44 -35.53 -4.04
N GLY A 405 -3.77 -35.95 -5.12
CA GLY A 405 -4.22 -35.64 -6.49
C GLY A 405 -3.91 -34.24 -7.02
N LYS A 406 -3.52 -33.30 -6.16
CA LYS A 406 -3.10 -31.95 -6.59
C LYS A 406 -1.59 -31.76 -6.54
N ASN A 407 -0.92 -32.33 -5.54
CA ASN A 407 0.52 -32.18 -5.36
C ASN A 407 1.14 -33.51 -4.87
N LYS A 408 2.29 -33.89 -5.44
CA LYS A 408 2.99 -35.12 -5.01
C LYS A 408 3.84 -34.89 -3.77
N GLU A 409 4.22 -33.68 -3.47
CA GLU A 409 5.10 -33.34 -2.34
C GLU A 409 4.26 -32.84 -1.16
N GLY A 410 4.70 -33.12 0.05
CA GLY A 410 4.11 -32.60 1.27
C GLY A 410 4.56 -31.18 1.56
N PHE A 411 3.70 -30.41 2.17
CA PHE A 411 4.01 -29.07 2.69
C PHE A 411 4.29 -29.18 4.19
N LEU A 412 5.42 -28.66 4.64
CA LEU A 412 5.66 -28.47 6.06
C LEU A 412 4.85 -27.26 6.54
N MET A 413 3.94 -27.49 7.46
CA MET A 413 3.08 -26.46 8.04
C MET A 413 3.51 -26.19 9.49
N ALA A 414 3.52 -24.93 9.85
CA ALA A 414 3.66 -24.43 11.20
C ALA A 414 2.31 -23.89 11.67
N ASN A 415 1.76 -24.46 12.69
CA ASN A 415 0.49 -24.07 13.29
C ASN A 415 0.77 -23.31 14.57
N LEU A 416 0.59 -21.98 14.53
CA LEU A 416 0.79 -21.11 15.68
C LEU A 416 -0.41 -21.25 16.63
N ILE A 417 -0.11 -21.53 17.90
CA ILE A 417 -1.09 -21.79 18.95
C ILE A 417 -1.31 -20.48 19.72
N ASP A 418 -2.56 -20.20 20.11
CA ASP A 418 -2.94 -19.02 20.90
C ASP A 418 -2.41 -17.68 20.37
N TRP A 419 -2.31 -17.58 19.05
CA TRP A 419 -1.76 -16.41 18.35
C TRP A 419 -2.54 -15.12 18.62
N GLN A 420 -3.82 -15.19 19.00
CA GLN A 420 -4.71 -14.04 19.25
C GLN A 420 -4.20 -13.14 20.36
N GLN A 421 -3.53 -13.69 21.40
CA GLN A 421 -2.96 -12.91 22.49
C GLN A 421 -1.86 -11.93 22.07
N TYR A 422 -1.27 -12.12 20.89
CA TYR A 422 -0.18 -11.27 20.40
C TYR A 422 -0.66 -10.09 19.55
N GLN A 423 -1.97 -9.89 19.42
CA GLN A 423 -2.59 -8.74 18.73
C GLN A 423 -2.04 -8.55 17.30
N LEU A 424 -1.78 -9.64 16.60
CA LEU A 424 -1.32 -9.60 15.22
C LEU A 424 -2.40 -9.00 14.32
N VAL A 425 -1.96 -8.21 13.33
CA VAL A 425 -2.82 -7.52 12.37
C VAL A 425 -2.56 -8.12 10.97
N SER A 426 -3.60 -8.23 10.15
CA SER A 426 -3.45 -8.74 8.78
C SER A 426 -2.39 -7.97 7.99
N GLY A 427 -1.45 -8.68 7.38
CA GLY A 427 -0.31 -8.07 6.67
C GLY A 427 0.58 -9.07 5.96
N ASP A 428 1.64 -8.57 5.32
CA ASP A 428 2.60 -9.37 4.58
C ASP A 428 3.54 -10.14 5.52
N VAL A 429 3.84 -11.39 5.19
CA VAL A 429 4.73 -12.26 5.97
C VAL A 429 5.86 -12.78 5.09
N ASN A 430 7.09 -12.55 5.51
CA ASN A 430 8.27 -13.23 4.99
C ASN A 430 8.54 -14.47 5.87
N ILE A 431 8.77 -15.61 5.25
CA ILE A 431 8.96 -16.88 5.93
C ILE A 431 10.41 -17.30 5.81
N TYR A 432 11.01 -17.64 6.94
CA TYR A 432 12.36 -18.17 7.04
C TYR A 432 12.33 -19.52 7.78
N PHE A 433 13.01 -20.51 7.22
CA PHE A 433 13.18 -21.81 7.82
C PHE A 433 14.66 -22.20 7.78
N GLU A 434 15.23 -22.64 8.93
CA GLU A 434 16.66 -22.95 9.06
C GLU A 434 17.55 -21.80 8.51
N ASN A 435 17.24 -20.55 8.86
CA ASN A 435 17.91 -19.33 8.42
C ASN A 435 17.87 -19.06 6.90
N LYS A 436 17.02 -19.76 6.14
CA LYS A 436 16.85 -19.54 4.70
C LYS A 436 15.48 -18.93 4.42
N PHE A 437 15.45 -17.94 3.54
CA PHE A 437 14.19 -17.41 3.03
C PHE A 437 13.46 -18.48 2.21
N VAL A 438 12.23 -18.80 2.59
CA VAL A 438 11.39 -19.82 1.95
C VAL A 438 10.38 -19.21 0.99
N GLY A 439 9.81 -18.07 1.37
CA GLY A 439 8.79 -17.41 0.55
C GLY A 439 8.05 -16.30 1.27
N LYS A 440 6.99 -15.83 0.65
CA LYS A 440 6.08 -14.82 1.19
C LYS A 440 4.67 -15.37 1.27
N THR A 441 3.92 -14.91 2.25
CA THR A 441 2.48 -15.17 2.39
C THR A 441 1.80 -13.96 2.99
N GLN A 442 0.48 -14.03 3.16
CA GLN A 442 -0.29 -13.01 3.86
C GLN A 442 -0.90 -13.60 5.13
N LEU A 443 -0.70 -12.90 6.23
CA LEU A 443 -1.40 -13.13 7.48
C LEU A 443 -2.80 -12.55 7.34
N ASN A 444 -3.82 -13.39 7.55
CA ASN A 444 -5.22 -12.95 7.61
C ASN A 444 -5.77 -13.29 9.00
N THR A 445 -5.92 -12.24 9.82
CA THR A 445 -6.40 -12.37 11.20
C THR A 445 -7.93 -12.36 11.33
N GLN A 446 -8.66 -12.18 10.23
CA GLN A 446 -10.13 -12.23 10.21
C GLN A 446 -10.69 -13.65 10.09
N ARG A 447 -9.83 -14.66 9.93
CA ARG A 447 -10.26 -16.06 9.91
C ARG A 447 -10.66 -16.51 11.32
N LEU A 448 -11.86 -17.07 11.40
CA LEU A 448 -12.36 -17.68 12.63
C LEU A 448 -11.62 -19.02 12.86
N GLY A 449 -10.71 -19.07 13.81
CA GLY A 449 -9.97 -20.28 14.17
C GLY A 449 -8.90 -20.00 15.23
N ASP A 450 -8.74 -20.93 16.16
CA ASP A 450 -7.78 -20.82 17.26
C ASP A 450 -6.33 -21.06 16.79
N THR A 451 -6.16 -21.59 15.58
CA THR A 451 -4.85 -21.95 15.02
C THR A 451 -4.59 -21.20 13.73
N LEU A 452 -3.44 -20.57 13.64
CA LEU A 452 -2.96 -19.90 12.44
C LEU A 452 -1.93 -20.80 11.74
N ALA A 453 -2.29 -21.37 10.59
CA ALA A 453 -1.41 -22.25 9.81
C ALA A 453 -0.57 -21.47 8.79
N VAL A 454 0.74 -21.67 8.82
CA VAL A 454 1.72 -21.05 7.91
C VAL A 454 2.51 -22.14 7.21
N SER A 455 2.65 -22.06 5.88
CA SER A 455 3.47 -23.02 5.12
C SER A 455 4.95 -22.62 5.15
N LEU A 456 5.80 -23.53 5.60
CA LEU A 456 7.26 -23.41 5.57
C LEU A 456 7.87 -23.94 4.27
N GLY A 457 7.03 -24.31 3.30
CA GLY A 457 7.46 -24.78 2.00
C GLY A 457 7.22 -26.28 1.77
N LYS A 458 7.67 -26.74 0.59
CA LYS A 458 7.53 -28.14 0.16
C LYS A 458 8.70 -28.99 0.64
N ASP A 459 8.42 -30.21 1.03
CA ASP A 459 9.41 -31.21 1.37
C ASP A 459 9.23 -32.46 0.49
N SER A 460 10.13 -32.65 -0.46
CA SER A 460 10.11 -33.76 -1.40
C SER A 460 10.35 -35.14 -0.74
N ARG A 461 10.71 -35.18 0.53
CA ARG A 461 10.86 -36.42 1.31
C ARG A 461 9.52 -36.96 1.81
N ILE A 462 8.46 -36.13 1.86
CA ILE A 462 7.08 -36.59 2.10
C ILE A 462 6.37 -36.62 0.76
N VAL A 463 6.05 -37.83 0.31
CA VAL A 463 5.48 -38.05 -1.02
C VAL A 463 4.08 -38.63 -0.91
N ALA A 464 3.17 -38.12 -1.69
CA ALA A 464 1.82 -38.64 -1.82
C ALA A 464 1.47 -38.95 -3.25
N GLU A 465 0.74 -40.03 -3.45
CA GLU A 465 0.20 -40.40 -4.76
C GLU A 465 -1.26 -40.82 -4.63
N ARG A 466 -2.11 -40.32 -5.52
CA ARG A 466 -3.50 -40.74 -5.66
C ARG A 466 -3.66 -41.62 -6.88
N ILE A 467 -3.97 -42.91 -6.63
CA ILE A 467 -4.05 -43.96 -7.64
C ILE A 467 -5.53 -44.32 -7.86
N THR A 468 -6.01 -44.22 -9.09
CA THR A 468 -7.34 -44.68 -9.45
C THR A 468 -7.38 -46.18 -9.60
N LEU A 469 -8.20 -46.87 -8.79
CA LEU A 469 -8.38 -48.32 -8.86
C LEU A 469 -9.43 -48.67 -9.92
N LYS A 470 -9.01 -48.76 -11.19
CA LYS A 470 -9.90 -49.00 -12.33
C LYS A 470 -10.72 -50.30 -12.21
N ASP A 471 -10.15 -51.34 -11.65
CA ASP A 471 -10.82 -52.63 -11.47
C ASP A 471 -11.99 -52.60 -10.49
N LYS A 472 -12.03 -51.57 -9.63
CA LYS A 472 -13.10 -51.36 -8.64
C LYS A 472 -14.12 -50.34 -9.08
N ASN A 473 -13.83 -49.56 -10.11
CA ASN A 473 -14.80 -48.64 -10.68
C ASN A 473 -15.87 -49.42 -11.43
N LYS A 474 -17.12 -49.26 -11.00
CA LYS A 474 -18.25 -49.99 -11.59
C LYS A 474 -19.27 -48.95 -12.10
N ARG A 475 -19.74 -49.17 -13.32
CA ARG A 475 -20.86 -48.40 -13.91
C ARG A 475 -22.04 -49.33 -14.08
N LYS A 476 -23.16 -49.05 -13.40
CA LYS A 476 -24.36 -49.82 -13.46
C LYS A 476 -25.51 -48.92 -13.91
N PHE A 477 -26.43 -49.51 -14.67
CA PHE A 477 -27.69 -48.87 -15.07
C PHE A 477 -28.80 -49.30 -14.08
N ILE A 478 -29.46 -48.35 -13.45
CA ILE A 478 -30.54 -48.56 -12.48
C ILE A 478 -31.72 -47.69 -12.90
N GLY A 479 -32.70 -48.33 -13.58
CA GLY A 479 -33.86 -47.61 -14.15
C GLY A 479 -33.43 -46.52 -15.15
N SER A 480 -33.83 -45.28 -14.92
CA SER A 480 -33.47 -44.10 -15.72
C SER A 480 -32.11 -43.50 -15.36
N ASN A 481 -31.42 -44.05 -14.37
CA ASN A 481 -30.17 -43.50 -13.83
C ASN A 481 -28.95 -44.38 -14.11
N ILE A 482 -27.78 -43.76 -14.05
CA ILE A 482 -26.48 -44.43 -14.03
C ILE A 482 -25.94 -44.29 -12.60
N LYS A 483 -25.48 -45.41 -12.03
CA LYS A 483 -24.71 -45.43 -10.78
C LYS A 483 -23.24 -45.75 -11.11
N GLU A 484 -22.31 -44.81 -10.82
CA GLU A 484 -20.90 -44.94 -11.13
C GLU A 484 -20.09 -44.83 -9.84
N SER A 485 -19.38 -45.92 -9.49
CA SER A 485 -18.49 -45.94 -8.33
C SER A 485 -17.09 -45.52 -8.73
N LYS A 486 -16.47 -44.62 -7.96
CA LYS A 486 -15.10 -44.13 -8.10
C LYS A 486 -14.32 -44.56 -6.87
N THR A 487 -13.22 -45.29 -7.07
CA THR A 487 -12.36 -45.76 -5.99
C THR A 487 -10.93 -45.31 -6.22
N PHE A 488 -10.35 -44.66 -5.21
CA PHE A 488 -8.97 -44.20 -5.20
C PHE A 488 -8.21 -44.78 -4.02
N GLU A 489 -6.94 -45.15 -4.23
CA GLU A 489 -5.98 -45.42 -3.18
C GLU A 489 -5.03 -44.24 -3.06
N ILE A 490 -4.92 -43.66 -1.87
CA ILE A 490 -4.00 -42.57 -1.55
C ILE A 490 -2.87 -43.21 -0.77
N VAL A 491 -1.66 -43.13 -1.32
CA VAL A 491 -0.43 -43.68 -0.69
C VAL A 491 0.43 -42.51 -0.24
N VAL A 492 0.71 -42.42 1.05
CA VAL A 492 1.59 -41.39 1.60
C VAL A 492 2.83 -42.07 2.19
N LYS A 493 4.00 -41.61 1.75
CA LYS A 493 5.29 -42.16 2.16
C LYS A 493 6.13 -41.12 2.88
N ASN A 494 6.67 -41.45 4.02
CA ASN A 494 7.66 -40.70 4.77
C ASN A 494 9.06 -41.24 4.49
N ASN A 495 9.90 -40.50 3.77
CA ASN A 495 11.31 -40.85 3.52
C ASN A 495 12.26 -40.15 4.50
N LEU A 496 11.76 -39.50 5.55
CA LEU A 496 12.58 -38.93 6.61
C LEU A 496 13.04 -40.00 7.59
N ASN A 497 14.08 -39.71 8.33
CA ASN A 497 14.63 -40.59 9.38
C ASN A 497 13.91 -40.48 10.74
N ARG A 498 12.76 -39.78 10.78
CA ARG A 498 11.94 -39.56 11.98
C ARG A 498 10.46 -39.80 11.70
N LYS A 499 9.69 -40.04 12.75
CA LYS A 499 8.23 -40.07 12.70
C LYS A 499 7.69 -38.68 12.49
N VAL A 500 6.65 -38.52 11.68
CA VAL A 500 6.01 -37.24 11.36
C VAL A 500 4.49 -37.34 11.47
N SER A 501 3.87 -36.26 11.91
CA SER A 501 2.43 -36.05 11.82
C SER A 501 2.07 -35.56 10.40
N VAL A 502 1.08 -36.21 9.79
CA VAL A 502 0.66 -35.87 8.42
C VAL A 502 -0.85 -35.70 8.37
N GLU A 503 -1.28 -34.56 7.87
CA GLU A 503 -2.66 -34.28 7.46
C GLU A 503 -2.78 -34.53 5.96
N ILE A 504 -3.68 -35.39 5.54
CA ILE A 504 -3.90 -35.73 4.14
C ILE A 504 -5.25 -35.16 3.75
N ILE A 505 -5.27 -34.37 2.70
CA ILE A 505 -6.46 -33.69 2.21
C ILE A 505 -6.78 -34.18 0.81
N ASP A 506 -8.01 -34.65 0.61
CA ASP A 506 -8.61 -34.92 -0.70
C ASP A 506 -10.01 -34.34 -0.72
N GLN A 507 -10.72 -34.50 -1.79
CA GLN A 507 -12.11 -34.02 -1.92
C GLN A 507 -12.97 -35.00 -2.72
N ILE A 508 -14.26 -35.03 -2.37
CA ILE A 508 -15.31 -35.62 -3.18
C ILE A 508 -16.06 -34.48 -3.91
N PRO A 509 -16.62 -34.74 -5.11
CA PRO A 509 -17.41 -33.72 -5.80
C PRO A 509 -18.69 -33.43 -5.02
N LEU A 510 -19.15 -32.18 -5.09
CA LEU A 510 -20.48 -31.76 -4.64
C LEU A 510 -21.40 -31.57 -5.85
N SER A 511 -22.67 -31.88 -5.68
CA SER A 511 -23.63 -31.64 -6.72
C SER A 511 -24.34 -30.29 -6.55
N MET A 512 -24.45 -29.53 -7.64
CA MET A 512 -25.30 -28.34 -7.76
C MET A 512 -26.65 -28.67 -8.45
N ASP A 513 -26.83 -29.90 -8.96
CA ASP A 513 -28.03 -30.35 -9.63
C ASP A 513 -28.75 -31.41 -8.77
N SER A 514 -29.97 -31.20 -8.41
CA SER A 514 -30.78 -32.12 -7.58
C SER A 514 -30.94 -33.52 -8.16
N ARG A 515 -30.65 -33.70 -9.46
CA ARG A 515 -30.70 -35.00 -10.16
C ARG A 515 -29.39 -35.80 -10.01
N ILE A 516 -28.34 -35.21 -9.46
CA ILE A 516 -27.04 -35.86 -9.23
C ILE A 516 -26.91 -36.11 -7.74
N GLU A 517 -26.81 -37.35 -7.34
CA GLU A 517 -26.58 -37.77 -5.97
C GLU A 517 -25.11 -38.23 -5.83
N VAL A 518 -24.44 -37.75 -4.77
CA VAL A 518 -23.07 -38.17 -4.40
C VAL A 518 -23.13 -38.88 -3.05
N GLU A 519 -22.81 -40.16 -3.02
CA GLU A 519 -22.80 -40.98 -1.81
C GLU A 519 -21.36 -41.43 -1.50
N THR A 520 -20.93 -41.30 -0.25
CA THR A 520 -19.66 -41.84 0.22
C THR A 520 -19.82 -43.28 0.64
N GLU A 521 -18.92 -44.17 0.16
CA GLU A 521 -18.96 -45.62 0.46
C GLU A 521 -17.86 -45.98 1.48
N ASN A 522 -16.62 -45.52 1.27
CA ASN A 522 -15.49 -45.79 2.16
C ASN A 522 -14.52 -44.61 2.19
N LEU A 523 -14.31 -44.04 3.37
CA LEU A 523 -13.39 -42.95 3.62
C LEU A 523 -12.16 -43.37 4.44
N SER A 524 -11.96 -44.65 4.76
CA SER A 524 -10.83 -45.13 5.60
C SER A 524 -10.65 -44.34 6.91
N GLY A 525 -11.77 -43.94 7.55
CA GLY A 525 -11.74 -43.21 8.81
C GLY A 525 -11.42 -41.72 8.68
N ALA A 526 -11.57 -41.12 7.49
CA ALA A 526 -11.44 -39.67 7.31
C ALA A 526 -12.63 -38.91 7.87
N GLU A 527 -12.38 -37.68 8.23
CA GLU A 527 -13.40 -36.66 8.50
C GLU A 527 -13.89 -36.06 7.17
N LEU A 528 -15.21 -35.99 6.98
CA LEU A 528 -15.84 -35.39 5.80
C LEU A 528 -16.49 -34.05 6.16
N PHE A 529 -16.06 -32.99 5.49
CA PHE A 529 -16.70 -31.68 5.55
C PHE A 529 -17.74 -31.58 4.43
N VAL A 530 -18.99 -31.84 4.75
CA VAL A 530 -20.09 -31.97 3.77
C VAL A 530 -20.30 -30.68 2.95
N SER A 531 -20.10 -29.51 3.54
CA SER A 531 -20.28 -28.21 2.85
C SER A 531 -19.27 -27.95 1.74
N THR A 532 -18.07 -28.54 1.82
CA THR A 532 -16.98 -28.32 0.86
C THR A 532 -16.58 -29.59 0.09
N GLY A 533 -17.09 -30.75 0.51
CA GLY A 533 -16.63 -32.05 -0.01
C GLY A 533 -15.21 -32.42 0.42
N LYS A 534 -14.58 -31.65 1.31
CA LYS A 534 -13.22 -31.88 1.81
C LYS A 534 -13.20 -33.14 2.67
N VAL A 535 -12.20 -34.01 2.42
CA VAL A 535 -11.97 -35.26 3.15
C VAL A 535 -10.59 -35.18 3.78
N VAL A 536 -10.47 -35.39 5.11
CA VAL A 536 -9.25 -35.17 5.87
C VAL A 536 -8.89 -36.42 6.69
N TRP A 537 -7.67 -36.92 6.51
CA TRP A 537 -7.08 -37.95 7.36
C TRP A 537 -5.95 -37.33 8.18
N LYS A 538 -5.93 -37.53 9.49
CA LYS A 538 -4.84 -37.15 10.37
C LYS A 538 -4.16 -38.42 10.85
N THR A 539 -2.84 -38.51 10.66
CA THR A 539 -2.09 -39.73 11.02
C THR A 539 -0.63 -39.43 11.28
N GLU A 540 0.03 -40.33 11.96
CA GLU A 540 1.48 -40.35 12.12
C GLU A 540 2.09 -41.42 11.21
N ILE A 541 3.19 -41.12 10.53
CA ILE A 541 3.90 -42.05 9.68
C ILE A 541 5.35 -42.19 10.21
N SER A 542 5.72 -43.43 10.57
CA SER A 542 7.07 -43.73 11.06
C SER A 542 8.14 -43.49 9.98
N SER A 543 9.41 -43.35 10.40
CA SER A 543 10.56 -43.23 9.51
C SER A 543 10.55 -44.31 8.42
N SER A 544 10.81 -43.89 7.19
CA SER A 544 10.94 -44.77 6.00
C SER A 544 9.72 -45.67 5.74
N ASN A 545 8.54 -45.30 6.24
CA ASN A 545 7.32 -46.08 6.13
C ASN A 545 6.27 -45.37 5.26
N SER A 546 5.22 -46.14 4.89
CA SER A 546 4.09 -45.60 4.12
C SER A 546 2.77 -46.04 4.72
N LYS A 547 1.72 -45.21 4.50
CA LYS A 547 0.32 -45.55 4.82
C LYS A 547 -0.55 -45.40 3.58
N LYS A 548 -1.61 -46.21 3.55
CA LYS A 548 -2.57 -46.27 2.45
C LYS A 548 -3.96 -45.95 2.99
N PHE A 549 -4.68 -45.13 2.24
CA PHE A 549 -6.04 -44.74 2.54
C PHE A 549 -6.90 -44.96 1.29
N ARG A 550 -8.17 -45.33 1.51
CA ARG A 550 -9.12 -45.53 0.43
C ARG A 550 -10.15 -44.42 0.48
N LEU A 551 -10.38 -43.80 -0.67
CA LEU A 551 -11.47 -42.89 -0.92
C LEU A 551 -12.41 -43.53 -1.95
N GLU A 552 -13.65 -43.83 -1.54
CA GLU A 552 -14.64 -44.44 -2.41
C GLU A 552 -15.97 -43.71 -2.28
N TYR A 553 -16.47 -43.26 -3.41
CA TYR A 553 -17.77 -42.62 -3.52
C TYR A 553 -18.49 -43.04 -4.78
N THR A 554 -19.80 -42.86 -4.78
CA THR A 554 -20.69 -43.20 -5.88
C THR A 554 -21.42 -41.97 -6.37
N LEU A 555 -21.50 -41.85 -7.70
CA LEU A 555 -22.26 -40.84 -8.41
C LEU A 555 -23.51 -41.52 -9.01
N LYS A 556 -24.70 -40.94 -8.76
CA LYS A 556 -25.92 -41.36 -9.38
C LYS A 556 -26.50 -40.19 -10.16
N TYR A 557 -26.73 -40.37 -11.46
CA TYR A 557 -27.18 -39.31 -12.37
C TYR A 557 -27.99 -39.87 -13.52
N PRO A 558 -28.83 -39.04 -14.21
CA PRO A 558 -29.71 -39.48 -15.30
C PRO A 558 -28.94 -40.04 -16.50
N LYS A 559 -29.49 -41.09 -17.11
CA LYS A 559 -28.94 -41.71 -18.31
C LYS A 559 -28.95 -40.73 -19.49
N GLY A 560 -27.89 -40.75 -20.31
CA GLY A 560 -27.75 -39.90 -21.49
C GLY A 560 -27.27 -38.46 -21.20
N LYS A 561 -26.83 -38.20 -19.94
CA LYS A 561 -26.14 -36.95 -19.55
C LYS A 561 -24.67 -37.25 -19.25
N GLU A 562 -23.82 -36.32 -19.64
CA GLU A 562 -22.41 -36.33 -19.25
C GLU A 562 -22.24 -35.40 -18.04
N LEU A 563 -21.31 -35.78 -17.13
CA LEU A 563 -20.99 -34.95 -15.97
C LEU A 563 -19.87 -34.01 -16.33
N GLU A 564 -20.11 -32.73 -16.27
CA GLU A 564 -19.07 -31.70 -16.30
C GLU A 564 -18.63 -31.36 -14.88
N SER A 565 -17.32 -31.33 -14.64
CA SER A 565 -16.76 -30.86 -13.39
C SER A 565 -16.26 -29.42 -13.59
N ASN A 566 -17.03 -28.44 -13.18
CA ASN A 566 -16.58 -27.06 -13.10
C ASN A 566 -15.90 -26.88 -11.74
N PHE A 567 -14.59 -26.59 -11.72
CA PHE A 567 -13.92 -26.12 -10.51
C PHE A 567 -14.38 -24.67 -10.29
N VAL A 568 -15.29 -24.45 -9.35
CA VAL A 568 -15.56 -23.13 -8.81
C VAL A 568 -14.50 -22.90 -7.74
N GLU A 569 -13.52 -22.04 -8.00
CA GLU A 569 -12.68 -21.49 -6.94
C GLU A 569 -13.59 -20.64 -6.06
N THR A 570 -13.91 -21.14 -4.86
CA THR A 570 -14.49 -20.32 -3.81
C THR A 570 -13.38 -19.49 -3.20
N GLU A 571 -13.42 -18.16 -3.42
CA GLU A 571 -12.57 -17.16 -2.78
C GLU A 571 -12.57 -17.23 -1.24
#